data_1ac09363bae68737c5d1eef654075af0
#
_entry.id   1ac09363bae68737c5d1eef654075af0
#
_cell.length_a   1.000
_cell.length_b   1.000
_cell.length_c   1.000
_cell.angle_alpha   90.00
_cell.angle_beta   90.00
_cell.angle_gamma   90.00
#
_symmetry.space_group_name_H-M   'P 1'
#
loop_
_entity.id
_entity.type
_entity.pdbx_description
1 polymer ?
#
loop_
_entity_poly.entity_id
_entity_poly.type
_entity_poly.pdbx_seq_one_letter_code
_entity_poly.pdbx_strand_id
1 'polypeptide(L)'
;MKFQIKEKIYIFIIILLIAASAQFYYTYRYEPNHQIEVYYNQDHQLNEEIINQIRDADKFVYFGIYTFTRSDIKDALLAAKYRGLTVIGITDKNQYQQQDLQKKIIDELKKTEIPIYFQNHPAIMHLKVLVTDKAYASGSFNWTSAATNLNDEVLEIGRDENIRQKYQSILEEIFEKYGNSS
;
A
#
# COMPACT_ATOMS: atom_id res chain seq x y z
N MET A 1 -34.33 -39.96 -36.68
CA MET A 1 -33.29 -40.28 -35.64
C MET A 1 -32.10 -39.29 -35.56
N LYS A 2 -31.53 -38.87 -36.70
CA LYS A 2 -30.44 -37.86 -36.69
C LYS A 2 -30.82 -36.47 -36.16
N PHE A 3 -32.05 -36.04 -36.32
CA PHE A 3 -32.53 -34.74 -35.85
C PHE A 3 -32.59 -34.66 -34.30
N GLN A 4 -33.09 -35.72 -33.67
CA GLN A 4 -33.19 -35.80 -32.19
C GLN A 4 -31.81 -35.84 -31.50
N ILE A 5 -30.75 -36.31 -32.16
CA ILE A 5 -29.39 -36.38 -31.63
C ILE A 5 -28.78 -34.97 -31.61
N LYS A 6 -28.98 -34.17 -32.66
CA LYS A 6 -28.52 -32.78 -32.72
C LYS A 6 -29.14 -31.91 -31.64
N GLU A 7 -30.44 -32.02 -31.44
CA GLU A 7 -31.15 -31.27 -30.37
C GLU A 7 -30.63 -31.62 -28.97
N LYS A 8 -30.42 -32.89 -28.70
CA LYS A 8 -29.82 -33.33 -27.42
C LYS A 8 -28.40 -32.76 -27.21
N ILE A 9 -27.60 -32.69 -28.27
CA ILE A 9 -26.25 -32.10 -28.24
C ILE A 9 -26.36 -30.58 -27.94
N TYR A 10 -27.25 -29.86 -28.60
CA TYR A 10 -27.46 -28.42 -28.32
C TYR A 10 -27.91 -28.16 -26.88
N ILE A 11 -28.89 -28.95 -26.38
CA ILE A 11 -29.36 -28.86 -25.00
C ILE A 11 -28.18 -29.10 -24.02
N PHE A 12 -27.38 -30.11 -24.26
CA PHE A 12 -26.21 -30.43 -23.43
C PHE A 12 -25.16 -29.29 -23.43
N ILE A 13 -24.89 -28.68 -24.58
CA ILE A 13 -23.97 -27.53 -24.70
C ILE A 13 -24.54 -26.33 -23.93
N ILE A 14 -25.85 -26.06 -24.04
CA ILE A 14 -26.48 -24.95 -23.29
C ILE A 14 -26.37 -25.19 -21.79
N ILE A 15 -26.61 -26.40 -21.31
CA ILE A 15 -26.46 -26.74 -19.88
C ILE A 15 -25.01 -26.53 -19.41
N LEU A 16 -24.02 -26.95 -20.20
CA LEU A 16 -22.61 -26.72 -19.89
C LEU A 16 -22.27 -25.24 -19.83
N LEU A 17 -22.76 -24.43 -20.75
CA LEU A 17 -22.53 -22.99 -20.76
C LEU A 17 -23.19 -22.31 -19.54
N ILE A 18 -24.40 -22.73 -19.17
CA ILE A 18 -25.07 -22.23 -17.95
C ILE A 18 -24.29 -22.64 -16.70
N ALA A 19 -23.84 -23.89 -16.62
CA ALA A 19 -23.04 -24.37 -15.50
C ALA A 19 -21.71 -23.63 -15.38
N ALA A 20 -21.01 -23.40 -16.50
CA ALA A 20 -19.76 -22.65 -16.55
C ALA A 20 -19.96 -21.17 -16.16
N SER A 21 -21.04 -20.53 -16.62
CA SER A 21 -21.35 -19.15 -16.25
C SER A 21 -21.77 -19.03 -14.78
N ALA A 22 -22.50 -20.00 -14.25
CA ALA A 22 -22.87 -20.07 -12.84
C ALA A 22 -21.63 -20.29 -11.95
N GLN A 23 -20.71 -21.18 -12.36
CA GLN A 23 -19.44 -21.41 -11.69
C GLN A 23 -18.57 -20.13 -11.70
N PHE A 24 -18.44 -19.49 -12.87
CA PHE A 24 -17.71 -18.22 -13.00
C PHE A 24 -18.30 -17.13 -12.11
N TYR A 25 -19.66 -16.99 -12.11
CA TYR A 25 -20.35 -16.03 -11.24
C TYR A 25 -20.14 -16.34 -9.76
N TYR A 26 -20.21 -17.61 -9.38
CA TYR A 26 -19.98 -18.05 -8.01
C TYR A 26 -18.53 -17.76 -7.57
N THR A 27 -17.55 -18.14 -8.39
CA THR A 27 -16.12 -17.85 -8.13
C THR A 27 -15.89 -16.34 -8.03
N TYR A 28 -16.43 -15.56 -8.97
CA TYR A 28 -16.31 -14.10 -8.94
C TYR A 28 -16.97 -13.44 -7.71
N ARG A 29 -18.08 -13.99 -7.22
CA ARG A 29 -18.89 -13.39 -6.13
C ARG A 29 -18.51 -13.89 -4.75
N TYR A 30 -18.04 -15.14 -4.64
CA TYR A 30 -17.89 -15.86 -3.38
C TYR A 30 -16.48 -16.43 -3.13
N GLU A 31 -15.52 -16.29 -4.05
CA GLU A 31 -14.13 -16.49 -3.62
C GLU A 31 -13.85 -15.44 -2.55
N PRO A 32 -13.34 -15.86 -1.38
CA PRO A 32 -12.89 -14.91 -0.38
C PRO A 32 -11.71 -14.17 -1.00
N ASN A 33 -12.03 -13.03 -1.60
CA ASN A 33 -11.03 -12.10 -2.04
C ASN A 33 -10.43 -11.55 -0.75
N HIS A 34 -9.41 -12.21 -0.24
CA HIS A 34 -8.59 -11.71 0.85
C HIS A 34 -7.80 -10.48 0.36
N GLN A 35 -8.57 -9.50 -0.12
CA GLN A 35 -8.01 -8.25 -0.62
C GLN A 35 -7.53 -7.36 0.53
N ILE A 36 -7.97 -7.66 1.76
CA ILE A 36 -7.62 -6.90 2.96
C ILE A 36 -7.18 -7.87 4.06
N GLU A 37 -6.00 -7.64 4.59
CA GLU A 37 -5.42 -8.31 5.74
C GLU A 37 -5.23 -7.28 6.86
N VAL A 38 -5.57 -7.64 8.09
CA VAL A 38 -5.43 -6.75 9.25
C VAL A 38 -4.45 -7.39 10.24
N TYR A 39 -3.44 -6.63 10.60
CA TYR A 39 -2.37 -7.05 11.52
C TYR A 39 -2.42 -6.22 12.80
N TYR A 40 -2.16 -6.88 13.93
CA TYR A 40 -2.02 -6.25 15.24
C TYR A 40 -0.60 -6.50 15.75
N ASN A 41 0.05 -5.48 16.27
CA ASN A 41 1.48 -5.56 16.60
C ASN A 41 1.84 -6.51 17.75
N GLN A 42 0.87 -6.96 18.55
CA GLN A 42 1.12 -8.00 19.57
C GLN A 42 1.32 -9.40 18.95
N ASP A 43 0.75 -9.61 17.76
CA ASP A 43 0.80 -10.90 17.04
C ASP A 43 1.79 -10.86 15.87
N HIS A 44 2.11 -9.66 15.35
CA HIS A 44 2.90 -9.48 14.13
C HIS A 44 3.91 -8.34 14.26
N GLN A 45 5.04 -8.48 13.56
CA GLN A 45 6.01 -7.40 13.38
C GLN A 45 5.56 -6.47 12.25
N LEU A 46 4.79 -5.41 12.56
CA LEU A 46 4.18 -4.52 11.55
C LEU A 46 5.20 -3.85 10.62
N ASN A 47 6.43 -3.62 11.09
CA ASN A 47 7.51 -3.11 10.25
C ASN A 47 7.90 -4.11 9.15
N GLU A 48 7.92 -5.41 9.44
CA GLU A 48 8.21 -6.43 8.44
C GLU A 48 7.14 -6.47 7.35
N GLU A 49 5.88 -6.27 7.73
CA GLU A 49 4.78 -6.21 6.76
C GLU A 49 4.94 -5.00 5.82
N ILE A 50 5.30 -3.82 6.33
CA ILE A 50 5.64 -2.65 5.51
C ILE A 50 6.83 -2.93 4.59
N ILE A 51 7.91 -3.53 5.12
CA ILE A 51 9.11 -3.89 4.35
C ILE A 51 8.77 -4.88 3.23
N ASN A 52 7.91 -5.87 3.50
CA ASN A 52 7.46 -6.84 2.51
C ASN A 52 6.71 -6.14 1.36
N GLN A 53 5.79 -5.20 1.64
CA GLN A 53 5.09 -4.45 0.58
C GLN A 53 6.07 -3.62 -0.27
N ILE A 54 7.10 -2.99 0.35
CA ILE A 54 8.12 -2.23 -0.38
C ILE A 54 8.99 -3.17 -1.24
N ARG A 55 9.33 -4.35 -0.73
CA ARG A 55 10.14 -5.35 -1.45
C ARG A 55 9.40 -5.91 -2.65
N ASP A 56 8.10 -6.16 -2.51
CA ASP A 56 7.25 -6.74 -3.53
C ASP A 56 6.86 -5.76 -4.66
N ALA A 57 7.04 -4.46 -4.45
CA ALA A 57 6.77 -3.43 -5.45
C ALA A 57 7.66 -3.57 -6.69
N ASP A 58 7.08 -3.34 -7.88
CA ASP A 58 7.78 -3.41 -9.17
C ASP A 58 7.93 -2.04 -9.86
N LYS A 59 7.07 -1.05 -9.56
CA LYS A 59 7.02 0.23 -10.28
C LYS A 59 7.24 1.43 -9.38
N PHE A 60 6.50 1.51 -8.28
CA PHE A 60 6.57 2.67 -7.40
C PHE A 60 6.29 2.32 -5.93
N VAL A 61 6.77 3.19 -5.04
CA VAL A 61 6.46 3.21 -3.61
C VAL A 61 6.16 4.66 -3.22
N TYR A 62 4.91 4.95 -2.87
CA TYR A 62 4.48 6.25 -2.36
C TYR A 62 4.11 6.13 -0.90
N PHE A 63 4.48 7.12 -0.09
CA PHE A 63 4.15 7.09 1.33
C PHE A 63 3.82 8.46 1.92
N GLY A 64 2.92 8.46 2.89
CA GLY A 64 2.68 9.57 3.80
C GLY A 64 2.85 9.08 5.23
N ILE A 65 3.79 9.64 5.99
CA ILE A 65 4.11 9.15 7.33
C ILE A 65 4.35 10.29 8.31
N TYR A 66 3.63 10.24 9.44
CA TYR A 66 3.75 11.25 10.48
C TYR A 66 5.09 11.14 11.21
N THR A 67 5.36 9.99 11.85
CA THR A 67 6.63 9.75 12.54
C THR A 67 7.39 8.57 11.94
N PHE A 68 8.65 8.81 11.58
CA PHE A 68 9.51 7.86 10.89
C PHE A 68 10.90 7.81 11.52
N THR A 69 11.18 6.81 12.35
CA THR A 69 12.47 6.64 13.04
C THR A 69 13.09 5.24 12.84
N ARG A 70 12.48 4.35 12.03
CA ARG A 70 12.98 3.01 11.76
C ARG A 70 13.94 2.98 10.58
N SER A 71 15.18 2.56 10.85
CA SER A 71 16.22 2.43 9.82
C SER A 71 15.98 1.28 8.83
N ASP A 72 15.37 0.18 9.27
CA ASP A 72 15.04 -0.97 8.42
C ASP A 72 14.04 -0.62 7.31
N ILE A 73 12.99 0.14 7.62
CA ILE A 73 12.05 0.65 6.59
C ILE A 73 12.75 1.65 5.67
N LYS A 74 13.59 2.54 6.19
CA LYS A 74 14.43 3.43 5.36
C LYS A 74 15.29 2.62 4.38
N ASP A 75 15.96 1.58 4.86
CA ASP A 75 16.83 0.74 4.03
C ASP A 75 16.03 0.01 2.94
N ALA A 76 14.80 -0.42 3.23
CA ALA A 76 13.89 -0.98 2.22
C ALA A 76 13.49 0.06 1.14
N LEU A 77 13.21 1.31 1.51
CA LEU A 77 12.94 2.40 0.56
C LEU A 77 14.16 2.71 -0.32
N LEU A 78 15.36 2.74 0.27
CA LEU A 78 16.60 2.89 -0.49
C LEU A 78 16.81 1.73 -1.47
N ALA A 79 16.59 0.50 -1.03
CA ALA A 79 16.68 -0.67 -1.90
C ALA A 79 15.66 -0.60 -3.06
N ALA A 80 14.43 -0.13 -2.83
CA ALA A 80 13.45 0.11 -3.88
C ALA A 80 13.94 1.16 -4.89
N LYS A 81 14.50 2.28 -4.42
CA LYS A 81 15.10 3.30 -5.29
C LYS A 81 16.25 2.74 -6.14
N TYR A 82 17.15 1.93 -5.54
CA TYR A 82 18.25 1.30 -6.27
C TYR A 82 17.80 0.24 -7.29
N ARG A 83 16.63 -0.39 -7.08
CA ARG A 83 15.97 -1.22 -8.09
C ARG A 83 15.37 -0.42 -9.25
N GLY A 84 15.38 0.91 -9.19
CA GLY A 84 14.86 1.81 -10.23
C GLY A 84 13.38 2.17 -10.05
N LEU A 85 12.77 1.89 -8.90
CA LEU A 85 11.39 2.28 -8.64
C LEU A 85 11.27 3.78 -8.40
N THR A 86 10.11 4.33 -8.73
CA THR A 86 9.73 5.69 -8.31
C THR A 86 9.37 5.68 -6.84
N VAL A 87 10.19 6.30 -5.99
CA VAL A 87 9.93 6.42 -4.54
C VAL A 87 9.69 7.88 -4.22
N ILE A 88 8.52 8.19 -3.61
CA ILE A 88 8.12 9.56 -3.23
C ILE A 88 7.46 9.52 -1.86
N GLY A 89 7.76 10.49 -1.00
CA GLY A 89 7.17 10.58 0.31
C GLY A 89 6.74 11.97 0.76
N ILE A 90 5.87 12.01 1.75
CA ILE A 90 5.55 13.22 2.51
C ILE A 90 5.60 12.91 4.00
N THR A 91 6.10 13.86 4.77
CA THR A 91 6.11 13.75 6.24
C THR A 91 5.75 15.08 6.89
N ASP A 92 5.48 15.03 8.20
CA ASP A 92 5.18 16.21 9.01
C ASP A 92 6.43 17.08 9.18
N LYS A 93 6.29 18.37 8.90
CA LYS A 93 7.40 19.33 8.98
C LYS A 93 7.89 19.50 10.41
N ASN A 94 6.98 19.54 11.40
CA ASN A 94 7.37 19.73 12.80
C ASN A 94 8.07 18.47 13.33
N GLN A 95 7.60 17.27 12.98
CA GLN A 95 8.29 16.02 13.31
C GLN A 95 9.72 15.98 12.72
N TYR A 96 9.88 16.36 11.45
CA TYR A 96 11.21 16.46 10.83
C TYR A 96 12.12 17.47 11.54
N GLN A 97 11.59 18.61 11.99
CA GLN A 97 12.39 19.67 12.65
C GLN A 97 12.73 19.37 14.11
N GLN A 98 11.89 18.62 14.82
CA GLN A 98 11.99 18.42 16.27
C GLN A 98 12.53 17.04 16.66
N GLN A 99 12.49 16.05 15.75
CA GLN A 99 12.92 14.69 16.02
C GLN A 99 14.22 14.36 15.28
N ASP A 100 15.35 14.34 15.96
CA ASP A 100 16.68 14.13 15.37
C ASP A 100 16.78 12.84 14.56
N LEU A 101 16.17 11.74 15.03
CA LEU A 101 16.19 10.46 14.31
C LEU A 101 15.38 10.55 13.01
N GLN A 102 14.21 11.20 13.03
CA GLN A 102 13.44 11.40 11.81
C GLN A 102 14.17 12.29 10.83
N LYS A 103 14.75 13.40 11.33
CA LYS A 103 15.57 14.29 10.50
C LYS A 103 16.69 13.55 9.82
N LYS A 104 17.44 12.73 10.54
CA LYS A 104 18.53 11.91 10.00
C LYS A 104 18.04 10.99 8.88
N ILE A 105 16.95 10.24 9.10
CA ILE A 105 16.38 9.32 8.12
C ILE A 105 15.93 10.05 6.86
N ILE A 106 15.18 11.15 7.02
CA ILE A 106 14.69 11.93 5.88
C ILE A 106 15.84 12.55 5.09
N ASP A 107 16.87 13.08 5.77
CA ASP A 107 18.05 13.64 5.11
C ASP A 107 18.83 12.56 4.33
N GLU A 108 18.92 11.32 4.84
CA GLU A 108 19.54 10.19 4.14
C GLU A 108 18.74 9.81 2.88
N LEU A 109 17.41 9.74 2.94
CA LEU A 109 16.55 9.49 1.79
C LEU A 109 16.70 10.58 0.71
N LYS A 110 16.71 11.86 1.12
CA LYS A 110 16.87 13.00 0.20
C LYS A 110 18.24 13.00 -0.52
N LYS A 111 19.30 12.51 0.13
CA LYS A 111 20.63 12.39 -0.52
C LYS A 111 20.64 11.40 -1.70
N THR A 112 19.69 10.48 -1.77
CA THR A 112 19.53 9.52 -2.88
C THR A 112 18.50 9.97 -3.92
N GLU A 113 18.20 11.27 -3.92
CA GLU A 113 17.22 11.88 -4.85
C GLU A 113 15.81 11.29 -4.73
N ILE A 114 15.44 10.80 -3.55
CA ILE A 114 14.05 10.47 -3.21
C ILE A 114 13.35 11.78 -2.85
N PRO A 115 12.30 12.21 -3.60
CA PRO A 115 11.54 13.39 -3.26
C PRO A 115 10.80 13.17 -1.94
N ILE A 116 11.08 14.02 -0.96
CA ILE A 116 10.35 14.06 0.32
C ILE A 116 9.78 15.44 0.51
N TYR A 117 8.46 15.51 0.53
CA TYR A 117 7.70 16.75 0.72
C TYR A 117 7.35 16.96 2.20
N PHE A 118 7.02 18.20 2.54
CA PHE A 118 6.58 18.60 3.88
C PHE A 118 5.30 19.42 3.75
N GLN A 119 4.28 19.11 4.57
CA GLN A 119 3.15 20.01 4.61
C GLN A 119 3.57 21.36 5.24
N ASN A 120 2.91 22.45 4.80
CA ASN A 120 3.24 23.82 5.18
C ASN A 120 2.08 24.59 5.85
N HIS A 121 1.09 23.89 6.38
CA HIS A 121 -0.03 24.47 7.12
C HIS A 121 0.13 24.22 8.65
N PRO A 122 -0.59 24.98 9.53
CA PRO A 122 -0.44 24.87 10.98
C PRO A 122 -0.86 23.53 11.59
N ALA A 123 -1.73 22.76 10.90
CA ALA A 123 -2.16 21.43 11.36
C ALA A 123 -1.09 20.38 11.06
N ILE A 124 -1.22 19.22 11.70
CA ILE A 124 -0.30 18.07 11.50
C ILE A 124 -0.63 17.29 10.22
N MET A 125 0.38 16.73 9.60
CA MET A 125 0.25 15.70 8.56
C MET A 125 0.26 14.32 9.26
N HIS A 126 -0.93 13.78 9.57
CA HIS A 126 -1.06 12.62 10.44
C HIS A 126 -1.26 11.28 9.69
N LEU A 127 -0.89 11.22 8.42
CA LEU A 127 -0.99 10.00 7.63
C LEU A 127 0.00 8.93 8.09
N LYS A 128 -0.40 7.67 7.92
CA LYS A 128 0.43 6.48 8.00
C LYS A 128 -0.04 5.55 6.88
N VAL A 129 0.39 5.87 5.67
CA VAL A 129 -0.05 5.24 4.42
C VAL A 129 1.17 4.90 3.58
N LEU A 130 1.19 3.69 3.05
CA LEU A 130 2.07 3.23 1.99
C LEU A 130 1.21 2.78 0.81
N VAL A 131 1.60 3.12 -0.41
CA VAL A 131 0.97 2.63 -1.63
C VAL A 131 2.05 2.17 -2.60
N THR A 132 1.87 0.99 -3.15
CA THR A 132 2.70 0.43 -4.21
C THR A 132 1.83 0.14 -5.44
N ASP A 133 2.43 -0.33 -6.51
CA ASP A 133 1.68 -0.82 -7.67
C ASP A 133 0.90 -2.12 -7.41
N LYS A 134 1.08 -2.77 -6.25
CA LYS A 134 0.45 -4.04 -5.89
C LYS A 134 -0.50 -3.96 -4.69
N ALA A 135 -0.25 -3.03 -3.76
CA ALA A 135 -0.99 -2.97 -2.50
C ALA A 135 -1.01 -1.55 -1.92
N TYR A 136 -1.90 -1.34 -0.96
CA TYR A 136 -1.83 -0.23 -0.03
C TYR A 136 -1.68 -0.77 1.40
N ALA A 137 -1.09 0.02 2.28
CA ALA A 137 -1.05 -0.22 3.70
C ALA A 137 -1.47 1.06 4.44
N SER A 138 -2.37 0.93 5.42
CA SER A 138 -2.88 2.05 6.21
C SER A 138 -3.23 1.60 7.63
N GLY A 139 -3.27 2.53 8.58
CA GLY A 139 -3.64 2.22 9.97
C GLY A 139 -3.14 3.25 10.97
N SER A 140 -2.96 2.82 12.20
CA SER A 140 -2.42 3.67 13.27
C SER A 140 -0.88 3.65 13.32
N PHE A 141 -0.24 2.66 12.70
CA PHE A 141 1.17 2.32 12.82
C PHE A 141 2.11 3.41 12.30
N ASN A 142 2.72 4.19 13.19
CA ASN A 142 3.90 5.00 12.86
C ASN A 142 5.14 4.11 12.66
N TRP A 143 6.05 4.54 11.82
CA TRP A 143 7.28 3.77 11.55
C TRP A 143 8.33 4.03 12.63
N THR A 144 8.03 3.58 13.84
CA THR A 144 8.86 3.77 15.04
C THR A 144 9.02 2.47 15.83
N SER A 145 10.06 2.37 16.63
CA SER A 145 10.27 1.23 17.52
C SER A 145 9.16 1.12 18.58
N ALA A 146 8.68 2.25 19.10
CA ALA A 146 7.58 2.25 20.07
C ALA A 146 6.28 1.71 19.46
N ALA A 147 5.94 2.11 18.23
CA ALA A 147 4.78 1.58 17.53
C ALA A 147 4.92 0.08 17.20
N THR A 148 6.14 -0.40 16.95
CA THR A 148 6.37 -1.83 16.70
C THR A 148 6.25 -2.68 17.96
N ASN A 149 6.73 -2.19 19.12
CA ASN A 149 7.01 -3.05 20.27
C ASN A 149 6.25 -2.70 21.55
N LEU A 150 5.67 -1.50 21.66
CA LEU A 150 5.16 -0.99 22.94
C LEU A 150 3.71 -0.52 22.87
N ASN A 151 3.29 0.11 21.78
CA ASN A 151 1.93 0.62 21.61
C ASN A 151 0.96 -0.50 21.21
N ASP A 152 -0.32 -0.19 21.21
CA ASP A 152 -1.35 -0.99 20.53
C ASP A 152 -1.61 -0.39 19.15
N GLU A 153 -1.16 -1.07 18.09
CA GLU A 153 -1.23 -0.57 16.71
C GLU A 153 -1.87 -1.60 15.79
N VAL A 154 -2.62 -1.11 14.82
CA VAL A 154 -3.16 -1.92 13.72
C VAL A 154 -2.62 -1.43 12.39
N LEU A 155 -2.41 -2.38 11.48
CA LEU A 155 -2.02 -2.17 10.10
C LEU A 155 -2.97 -2.96 9.20
N GLU A 156 -3.60 -2.28 8.28
CA GLU A 156 -4.39 -2.89 7.22
C GLU A 156 -3.56 -2.89 5.92
N ILE A 157 -3.48 -4.04 5.26
CA ILE A 157 -2.88 -4.20 3.93
C ILE A 157 -3.96 -4.69 2.98
N GLY A 158 -4.22 -3.91 1.94
CA GLY A 158 -5.23 -4.21 0.94
C GLY A 158 -4.69 -4.28 -0.47
N ARG A 159 -5.31 -5.14 -1.30
CA ARG A 159 -4.95 -5.35 -2.71
C ARG A 159 -6.10 -5.04 -3.68
N ASP A 160 -7.23 -4.53 -3.17
CA ASP A 160 -8.31 -4.05 -4.03
C ASP A 160 -7.82 -2.88 -4.89
N GLU A 161 -7.92 -3.03 -6.19
CA GLU A 161 -7.39 -2.07 -7.16
C GLU A 161 -8.04 -0.70 -7.05
N ASN A 162 -9.36 -0.62 -6.80
CA ASN A 162 -10.07 0.66 -6.72
C ASN A 162 -9.69 1.41 -5.44
N ILE A 163 -9.55 0.69 -4.32
CA ILE A 163 -9.13 1.27 -3.04
C ILE A 163 -7.68 1.72 -3.14
N ARG A 164 -6.79 0.88 -3.68
CA ARG A 164 -5.38 1.17 -3.90
C ARG A 164 -5.20 2.44 -4.76
N GLN A 165 -5.91 2.53 -5.89
CA GLN A 165 -5.89 3.71 -6.76
C GLN A 165 -6.40 4.97 -6.04
N LYS A 166 -7.39 4.83 -5.16
CA LYS A 166 -7.87 5.97 -4.38
C LYS A 166 -6.81 6.50 -3.41
N TYR A 167 -6.09 5.60 -2.70
CA TYR A 167 -4.96 6.01 -1.85
C TYR A 167 -3.83 6.62 -2.67
N GLN A 168 -3.52 6.06 -3.85
CA GLN A 168 -2.54 6.61 -4.77
C GLN A 168 -2.90 8.03 -5.18
N SER A 169 -4.12 8.28 -5.67
CA SER A 169 -4.59 9.61 -6.06
C SER A 169 -4.50 10.63 -4.93
N ILE A 170 -4.86 10.22 -3.69
CA ILE A 170 -4.75 11.09 -2.52
C ILE A 170 -3.29 11.51 -2.29
N LEU A 171 -2.34 10.57 -2.36
CA LEU A 171 -0.92 10.90 -2.18
C LEU A 171 -0.39 11.77 -3.33
N GLU A 172 -0.78 11.49 -4.58
CA GLU A 172 -0.39 12.30 -5.75
C GLU A 172 -0.91 13.74 -5.65
N GLU A 173 -2.17 13.94 -5.26
CA GLU A 173 -2.74 15.27 -5.00
C GLU A 173 -1.96 16.02 -3.89
N ILE A 174 -1.56 15.30 -2.83
CA ILE A 174 -0.76 15.85 -1.73
C ILE A 174 0.65 16.21 -2.23
N PHE A 175 1.28 15.35 -3.03
CA PHE A 175 2.61 15.62 -3.59
C PHE A 175 2.59 16.83 -4.53
N GLU A 176 1.58 16.95 -5.38
CA GLU A 176 1.41 18.11 -6.25
C GLU A 176 1.22 19.39 -5.44
N LYS A 177 0.34 19.35 -4.43
CA LYS A 177 0.07 20.50 -3.55
C LYS A 177 1.31 21.04 -2.84
N TYR A 178 2.17 20.15 -2.34
CA TYR A 178 3.33 20.53 -1.54
C TYR A 178 4.64 20.53 -2.33
N GLY A 179 4.69 19.90 -3.51
CA GLY A 179 5.84 19.92 -4.39
C GLY A 179 6.05 21.26 -5.08
N ASN A 180 4.96 21.97 -5.40
CA ASN A 180 4.98 23.28 -6.02
C ASN A 180 5.20 24.44 -5.02
N SER A 181 5.38 24.14 -3.74
CA SER A 181 5.52 25.15 -2.65
C SER A 181 6.98 25.27 -2.15
N SER A 182 7.96 24.75 -2.90
CA SER A 182 9.39 24.70 -2.52
C SER A 182 10.16 25.85 -3.12
#